data_491575d0189801b279e8642b5b08390b
#
_entry.id   491575d0189801b279e8642b5b08390b
#
_cell.length_a   1.000
_cell.length_b   1.000
_cell.length_c   1.000
_cell.angle_alpha   90.00
_cell.angle_beta   90.00
_cell.angle_gamma   90.00
#
_symmetry.space_group_name_H-M   'P 1'
#
loop_
_entity.id
_entity.type
_entity.pdbx_description
1 polymer ?
#
loop_
_entity_poly.entity_id
_entity_poly.type
_entity_poly.pdbx_seq_one_letter_code
_entity_poly.pdbx_strand_id
1 'polypeptide(L)'
;MRHLITLFLFLVGFCIGFSQDNRQSNQQSNIQTYTPSKLLKKGQWDIKWFNNLYTETEDLFGDNGTKRSIPRNTFFTSTIDVFSGISDNNNFNIGVLLEFRSNVVSGRNTFDVFKFDGASNSARSGFTSIAPAIKFNPIKTISNFTVQTAFHIPLIDNEVENGVYLDQKGFILQNRFFYDYSFANGDWQLFSELNTELNFGKKENSFANNSLRLTPGVFLSYFPSSKFTVLALVQHAQLLDLGNNFSQDFTAVGGGAKYQLNSVLNIEALYTNFIRGTSTGLGQTFNLGLRALF
;
A
#
# COMPACT_ATOMS: atom_id res chain seq x y z
N MET A 1 17.10 7.49 13.50
CA MET A 1 15.96 8.32 13.95
C MET A 1 16.15 9.81 13.64
N ARG A 2 17.24 10.47 14.03
CA ARG A 2 17.48 11.90 13.73
C ARG A 2 17.39 12.25 12.22
N HIS A 3 17.98 11.45 11.34
CA HIS A 3 17.99 11.71 9.89
C HIS A 3 16.64 11.48 9.20
N LEU A 4 15.82 10.56 9.70
CA LEU A 4 14.46 10.33 9.19
C LEU A 4 13.53 11.50 9.51
N ILE A 5 13.64 12.04 10.74
CA ILE A 5 12.89 13.23 11.18
C ILE A 5 13.32 14.45 10.36
N THR A 6 14.60 14.58 10.05
CA THR A 6 15.14 15.68 9.23
C THR A 6 14.64 15.60 7.79
N LEU A 7 14.58 14.40 7.21
CA LEU A 7 14.02 14.17 5.87
C LEU A 7 12.51 14.48 5.83
N PHE A 8 11.78 14.09 6.89
CA PHE A 8 10.35 14.39 7.04
C PHE A 8 10.08 15.89 7.14
N LEU A 9 10.86 16.60 7.98
CA LEU A 9 10.77 18.07 8.12
C LEU A 9 11.15 18.79 6.82
N PHE A 10 12.08 18.25 6.04
CA PHE A 10 12.47 18.81 4.73
C PHE A 10 11.36 18.61 3.69
N LEU A 11 10.71 17.43 3.64
CA LEU A 11 9.57 17.17 2.78
C LEU A 11 8.35 18.05 3.13
N VAL A 12 8.06 18.20 4.42
CA VAL A 12 6.97 19.07 4.90
C VAL A 12 7.28 20.55 4.63
N GLY A 13 8.53 20.97 4.81
CA GLY A 13 8.98 22.34 4.51
C GLY A 13 8.90 22.66 3.02
N PHE A 14 9.19 21.71 2.15
CA PHE A 14 9.09 21.86 0.70
C PHE A 14 7.64 22.02 0.24
N CYS A 15 6.70 21.28 0.87
CA CYS A 15 5.27 21.36 0.57
C CYS A 15 4.64 22.69 1.02
N ILE A 16 5.14 23.33 2.07
CA ILE A 16 4.62 24.60 2.58
C ILE A 16 5.04 25.78 1.67
N GLY A 17 6.21 25.71 1.02
CA GLY A 17 6.72 26.76 0.16
C GLY A 17 5.92 26.98 -1.14
N PHE A 18 5.09 26.04 -1.57
CA PHE A 18 4.29 26.12 -2.81
C PHE A 18 2.80 26.44 -2.56
N SER A 19 2.39 26.71 -1.33
CA SER A 19 0.99 26.85 -0.94
C SER A 19 0.42 28.30 -1.01
N GLN A 20 0.92 29.14 -1.89
CA GLN A 20 0.34 30.49 -2.06
C GLN A 20 -0.27 30.68 -3.45
N ASP A 21 -1.49 30.17 -3.64
CA ASP A 21 -2.42 30.73 -4.61
C ASP A 21 -3.87 30.63 -4.07
N ASN A 22 -4.31 31.71 -3.43
CA ASN A 22 -5.69 31.91 -2.97
C ASN A 22 -6.57 32.23 -4.18
N ARG A 23 -7.04 31.22 -4.90
CA ARG A 23 -8.20 31.32 -5.77
C ARG A 23 -9.30 30.42 -5.22
N GLN A 24 -10.27 31.03 -4.51
CA GLN A 24 -11.56 30.41 -4.26
C GLN A 24 -12.26 30.20 -5.60
N SER A 25 -12.14 29.01 -6.16
CA SER A 25 -13.05 28.48 -7.17
C SER A 25 -13.75 27.27 -6.54
N ASN A 26 -15.01 27.02 -6.92
CA ASN A 26 -15.78 25.82 -6.58
C ASN A 26 -15.11 24.55 -7.19
N GLN A 27 -13.82 24.32 -6.96
CA GLN A 27 -13.09 23.16 -7.41
C GLN A 27 -13.29 22.02 -6.42
N GLN A 28 -13.69 20.88 -6.96
CA GLN A 28 -13.62 19.61 -6.23
C GLN A 28 -12.20 19.46 -5.65
N SER A 29 -12.11 19.02 -4.42
CA SER A 29 -10.81 18.84 -3.76
C SER A 29 -10.02 17.68 -4.38
N ASN A 30 -8.71 17.66 -4.17
CA ASN A 30 -7.85 16.60 -4.70
C ASN A 30 -8.28 15.19 -4.24
N ILE A 31 -8.84 15.03 -3.03
CA ILE A 31 -9.31 13.72 -2.55
C ILE A 31 -10.51 13.19 -3.33
N GLN A 32 -11.33 14.06 -3.93
CA GLN A 32 -12.47 13.69 -4.76
C GLN A 32 -12.07 13.51 -6.23
N THR A 33 -11.11 14.29 -6.69
CA THR A 33 -10.75 14.35 -8.11
C THR A 33 -9.65 13.34 -8.47
N TYR A 34 -8.63 13.21 -7.62
CA TYR A 34 -7.47 12.36 -7.90
C TYR A 34 -7.53 11.04 -7.12
N THR A 35 -8.45 10.18 -7.52
CA THR A 35 -8.49 8.78 -7.09
C THR A 35 -7.28 8.01 -7.63
N PRO A 36 -6.99 6.80 -7.13
CA PRO A 36 -5.91 5.98 -7.70
C PRO A 36 -6.09 5.67 -9.19
N SER A 37 -7.31 5.71 -9.74
CA SER A 37 -7.59 5.50 -11.16
C SER A 37 -7.29 6.72 -12.04
N LYS A 38 -7.01 7.90 -11.49
CA LYS A 38 -6.70 9.09 -12.28
C LYS A 38 -5.21 9.20 -12.60
N LEU A 39 -4.94 9.72 -13.79
CA LEU A 39 -3.59 10.03 -14.25
C LEU A 39 -3.28 11.51 -13.99
N LEU A 40 -2.00 11.79 -13.78
CA LEU A 40 -1.47 13.13 -13.60
C LEU A 40 -1.36 13.84 -14.94
N LYS A 41 -1.56 15.14 -14.92
CA LYS A 41 -1.24 16.01 -16.05
C LYS A 41 0.27 16.12 -16.19
N LYS A 42 0.75 16.47 -17.40
CA LYS A 42 2.16 16.74 -17.65
C LYS A 42 2.71 17.77 -16.67
N GLY A 43 3.81 17.43 -16.01
CA GLY A 43 4.47 18.27 -15.03
C GLY A 43 3.91 18.19 -13.60
N GLN A 44 2.79 17.51 -13.38
CA GLN A 44 2.30 17.26 -12.03
C GLN A 44 3.07 16.12 -11.37
N TRP A 45 3.14 16.18 -10.04
CA TRP A 45 3.75 15.18 -9.18
C TRP A 45 2.77 14.68 -8.14
N ASP A 46 2.78 13.38 -7.89
CA ASP A 46 2.03 12.69 -6.83
C ASP A 46 3.03 11.93 -5.97
N ILE A 47 3.22 12.38 -4.74
CA ILE A 47 4.06 11.73 -3.74
C ILE A 47 3.16 11.15 -2.67
N LYS A 48 3.23 9.84 -2.46
CA LYS A 48 2.50 9.14 -1.41
C LYS A 48 3.47 8.50 -0.45
N TRP A 49 3.24 8.71 0.82
CA TRP A 49 3.89 7.98 1.89
C TRP A 49 2.82 7.21 2.66
N PHE A 50 2.82 5.90 2.49
CA PHE A 50 1.84 5.02 3.07
C PHE A 50 2.50 4.07 4.07
N ASN A 51 1.91 3.95 5.25
CA ASN A 51 2.40 3.14 6.35
C ASN A 51 1.32 2.14 6.76
N ASN A 52 1.69 0.88 6.82
CA ASN A 52 0.85 -0.22 7.26
C ASN A 52 1.48 -0.86 8.50
N LEU A 53 0.71 -0.96 9.57
CA LEU A 53 1.06 -1.68 10.78
C LEU A 53 0.11 -2.87 10.93
N TYR A 54 0.59 -4.07 10.63
CA TYR A 54 -0.14 -5.30 10.87
C TYR A 54 0.32 -5.93 12.18
N THR A 55 -0.62 -6.33 13.04
CA THR A 55 -0.32 -7.03 14.28
C THR A 55 -1.26 -8.21 14.47
N GLU A 56 -0.71 -9.33 14.95
CA GLU A 56 -1.43 -10.58 15.16
C GLU A 56 -1.04 -11.25 16.46
N THR A 57 -1.98 -12.01 17.03
CA THR A 57 -1.80 -12.89 18.18
C THR A 57 -2.46 -14.25 17.96
N GLU A 58 -2.95 -14.47 16.76
CA GLU A 58 -3.62 -15.69 16.34
C GLU A 58 -3.24 -16.00 14.88
N ASP A 59 -3.15 -17.29 14.55
CA ASP A 59 -2.91 -17.76 13.20
C ASP A 59 -3.82 -18.94 12.81
N LEU A 60 -3.82 -19.26 11.52
CA LEU A 60 -4.53 -20.37 10.88
C LEU A 60 -3.55 -21.24 10.08
N PHE A 61 -2.45 -21.64 10.69
CA PHE A 61 -1.51 -22.55 10.08
C PHE A 61 -1.85 -24.00 10.47
N GLY A 62 -1.82 -24.91 9.46
CA GLY A 62 -2.07 -26.33 9.59
C GLY A 62 -3.25 -26.80 8.75
N ASP A 63 -3.32 -28.10 8.52
CA ASP A 63 -4.24 -28.75 7.56
C ASP A 63 -5.72 -28.57 7.88
N ASN A 64 -6.05 -28.23 9.12
CA ASN A 64 -7.45 -28.12 9.59
C ASN A 64 -7.95 -26.66 9.69
N GLY A 65 -7.14 -25.66 9.36
CA GLY A 65 -7.52 -24.24 9.52
C GLY A 65 -7.94 -23.87 10.94
N THR A 66 -7.44 -24.58 11.94
CA THR A 66 -7.79 -24.33 13.35
C THR A 66 -7.07 -23.09 13.84
N LYS A 67 -7.83 -22.19 14.42
CA LYS A 67 -7.33 -20.97 15.04
C LYS A 67 -6.45 -21.30 16.26
N ARG A 68 -5.27 -20.74 16.28
CA ARG A 68 -4.24 -20.99 17.28
C ARG A 68 -3.72 -19.67 17.84
N SER A 69 -3.59 -19.55 19.15
CA SER A 69 -2.93 -18.39 19.77
C SER A 69 -1.42 -18.50 19.61
N ILE A 70 -0.81 -17.40 19.24
CA ILE A 70 0.64 -17.25 19.06
C ILE A 70 1.17 -16.05 19.86
N PRO A 71 2.45 -16.02 20.23
CA PRO A 71 3.08 -14.79 20.68
C PRO A 71 2.89 -13.69 19.66
N ARG A 72 2.66 -12.45 20.13
CA ARG A 72 2.44 -11.30 19.25
C ARG A 72 3.56 -11.17 18.20
N ASN A 73 3.14 -11.06 16.95
CA ASN A 73 3.99 -10.61 15.84
C ASN A 73 3.46 -9.28 15.33
N THR A 74 4.35 -8.39 14.94
CA THR A 74 3.98 -7.10 14.35
C THR A 74 4.89 -6.82 13.17
N PHE A 75 4.26 -6.44 12.07
CA PHE A 75 4.92 -6.18 10.79
C PHE A 75 4.57 -4.76 10.37
N PHE A 76 5.57 -3.93 10.20
CA PHE A 76 5.42 -2.57 9.72
C PHE A 76 6.01 -2.46 8.33
N THR A 77 5.19 -1.95 7.39
CA THR A 77 5.62 -1.66 6.02
C THR A 77 5.40 -0.18 5.74
N SER A 78 6.41 0.48 5.25
CA SER A 78 6.38 1.89 4.81
C SER A 78 6.74 1.95 3.35
N THR A 79 5.85 2.52 2.51
CA THR A 79 6.10 2.70 1.08
C THR A 79 6.09 4.18 0.73
N ILE A 80 7.01 4.56 -0.15
CA ILE A 80 7.04 5.89 -0.77
C ILE A 80 6.86 5.67 -2.27
N ASP A 81 5.75 6.19 -2.80
CA ASP A 81 5.45 6.18 -4.23
C ASP A 81 5.63 7.59 -4.77
N VAL A 82 6.44 7.76 -5.79
CA VAL A 82 6.66 9.04 -6.48
C VAL A 82 6.29 8.85 -7.94
N PHE A 83 5.29 9.59 -8.41
CA PHE A 83 4.87 9.58 -9.82
C PHE A 83 4.89 10.98 -10.41
N SER A 84 5.22 11.07 -11.72
CA SER A 84 5.12 12.30 -12.51
C SER A 84 4.33 12.04 -13.78
N GLY A 85 3.48 13.01 -14.14
CA GLY A 85 2.81 13.05 -15.43
C GLY A 85 3.78 13.54 -16.51
N ILE A 86 3.98 12.74 -17.56
CA ILE A 86 4.94 13.07 -18.64
C ILE A 86 4.27 13.23 -19.99
N SER A 87 3.01 12.85 -20.14
CA SER A 87 2.28 12.83 -21.41
C SER A 87 1.44 14.10 -21.57
N ASP A 88 1.51 14.74 -22.74
CA ASP A 88 0.67 15.87 -23.09
C ASP A 88 -0.84 15.52 -23.12
N ASN A 89 -1.17 14.26 -23.36
CA ASN A 89 -2.54 13.74 -23.37
C ASN A 89 -3.00 13.20 -22.02
N ASN A 90 -2.22 13.38 -20.95
CA ASN A 90 -2.48 12.87 -19.59
C ASN A 90 -2.75 11.35 -19.55
N ASN A 91 -2.15 10.58 -20.44
CA ASN A 91 -2.40 9.13 -20.58
C ASN A 91 -1.30 8.26 -19.98
N PHE A 92 -0.22 8.87 -19.49
CA PHE A 92 0.94 8.13 -19.05
C PHE A 92 1.70 8.85 -17.94
N ASN A 93 1.99 8.14 -16.86
CA ASN A 93 2.82 8.58 -15.76
C ASN A 93 3.98 7.61 -15.58
N ILE A 94 5.13 8.11 -15.17
CA ILE A 94 6.26 7.30 -14.71
C ILE A 94 6.47 7.51 -13.23
N GLY A 95 7.03 6.52 -12.57
CA GLY A 95 7.27 6.62 -11.14
C GLY A 95 8.28 5.62 -10.62
N VAL A 96 8.51 5.72 -9.33
CA VAL A 96 9.32 4.79 -8.55
C VAL A 96 8.64 4.54 -7.20
N LEU A 97 8.69 3.28 -6.76
CA LEU A 97 8.24 2.86 -5.44
C LEU A 97 9.46 2.44 -4.62
N LEU A 98 9.48 2.82 -3.35
CA LEU A 98 10.50 2.40 -2.39
C LEU A 98 9.80 1.81 -1.17
N GLU A 99 10.23 0.62 -0.75
CA GLU A 99 9.65 -0.06 0.41
C GLU A 99 10.69 -0.24 1.52
N PHE A 100 10.24 0.00 2.74
CA PHE A 100 10.95 -0.25 3.99
C PHE A 100 10.07 -1.10 4.89
N ARG A 101 10.66 -2.09 5.56
CA ARG A 101 9.95 -2.90 6.56
C ARG A 101 10.67 -2.91 7.90
N SER A 102 9.86 -3.11 8.95
CA SER A 102 10.35 -3.35 10.31
C SER A 102 9.43 -4.36 10.98
N ASN A 103 9.95 -5.54 11.24
CA ASN A 103 9.21 -6.67 11.79
C ASN A 103 9.71 -6.97 13.19
N VAL A 104 8.79 -7.18 14.12
CA VAL A 104 9.09 -7.65 15.48
C VAL A 104 8.21 -8.84 15.81
N VAL A 105 8.80 -9.85 16.45
CA VAL A 105 8.16 -11.13 16.72
C VAL A 105 8.37 -11.55 18.19
N SER A 106 7.91 -12.75 18.55
CA SER A 106 8.15 -13.37 19.88
C SER A 106 7.55 -12.58 21.04
N GLY A 107 6.36 -11.99 20.86
CA GLY A 107 5.61 -11.35 21.94
C GLY A 107 6.07 -9.93 22.30
N ARG A 108 6.92 -9.31 21.49
CA ARG A 108 7.31 -7.91 21.68
C ARG A 108 6.11 -6.96 21.57
N ASN A 109 6.26 -5.74 22.10
CA ASN A 109 5.22 -4.71 22.01
C ASN A 109 5.00 -4.28 20.56
N THR A 110 3.75 -4.00 20.18
CA THR A 110 3.35 -3.58 18.84
C THR A 110 4.17 -2.39 18.31
N PHE A 111 4.46 -1.41 19.15
CA PHE A 111 5.20 -0.20 18.74
C PHE A 111 6.72 -0.37 18.73
N ASP A 112 7.24 -1.54 19.08
CA ASP A 112 8.68 -1.81 19.01
C ASP A 112 9.19 -1.83 17.56
N VAL A 113 8.32 -1.99 16.57
CA VAL A 113 8.66 -1.82 15.14
C VAL A 113 9.26 -0.44 14.82
N PHE A 114 8.95 0.59 15.61
CA PHE A 114 9.48 1.95 15.43
C PHE A 114 10.83 2.19 16.11
N LYS A 115 11.36 1.19 16.83
CA LYS A 115 12.73 1.24 17.36
C LYS A 115 13.77 1.04 16.26
N PHE A 116 13.38 0.35 15.16
CA PHE A 116 14.25 0.03 14.03
C PHE A 116 15.54 -0.66 14.46
N ASP A 117 15.40 -1.69 15.29
CA ASP A 117 16.52 -2.36 16.00
C ASP A 117 17.50 -3.09 15.04
N GLY A 118 17.27 -3.04 13.70
CA GLY A 118 18.07 -3.78 12.72
C GLY A 118 17.81 -5.29 12.80
N ALA A 119 18.87 -6.12 12.79
CA ALA A 119 18.76 -7.56 12.88
C ALA A 119 19.05 -8.06 14.28
N SER A 120 18.08 -8.71 14.92
CA SER A 120 18.19 -9.37 16.23
C SER A 120 17.36 -10.66 16.24
N ASN A 121 17.36 -11.41 17.35
CA ASN A 121 16.58 -12.64 17.49
C ASN A 121 15.05 -12.41 17.55
N SER A 122 14.58 -11.17 17.57
CA SER A 122 13.15 -10.84 17.67
C SER A 122 12.76 -9.60 16.86
N ALA A 123 13.70 -9.00 16.13
CA ALA A 123 13.42 -7.85 15.26
C ALA A 123 14.31 -7.84 14.03
N ARG A 124 13.78 -7.28 12.96
CA ARG A 124 14.54 -7.00 11.74
C ARG A 124 13.94 -5.81 11.01
N SER A 125 14.79 -4.90 10.51
CA SER A 125 14.34 -3.74 9.75
C SER A 125 15.31 -3.38 8.63
N GLY A 126 14.79 -2.82 7.53
CA GLY A 126 15.58 -2.39 6.38
C GLY A 126 14.74 -2.02 5.17
N PHE A 127 15.40 -1.46 4.15
CA PHE A 127 14.81 -1.31 2.83
C PHE A 127 14.71 -2.68 2.17
N THR A 128 13.54 -2.98 1.60
CA THR A 128 13.26 -4.32 1.06
C THR A 128 13.16 -4.35 -0.44
N SER A 129 12.63 -3.30 -1.07
CA SER A 129 12.58 -3.23 -2.53
C SER A 129 12.58 -1.80 -3.06
N ILE A 130 13.04 -1.66 -4.31
CA ILE A 130 12.83 -0.50 -5.16
C ILE A 130 12.16 -0.97 -6.45
N ALA A 131 11.17 -0.19 -6.96
CA ALA A 131 10.46 -0.58 -8.16
C ALA A 131 10.27 0.61 -9.11
N PRO A 132 10.89 0.61 -10.30
CA PRO A 132 10.45 1.46 -11.38
C PRO A 132 9.02 1.10 -11.77
N ALA A 133 8.22 2.12 -12.09
CA ALA A 133 6.80 1.95 -12.34
C ALA A 133 6.29 2.85 -13.46
N ILE A 134 5.26 2.37 -14.14
CA ILE A 134 4.47 3.12 -15.10
C ILE A 134 3.00 3.04 -14.73
N LYS A 135 2.25 4.09 -15.04
CA LYS A 135 0.80 4.09 -14.88
C LYS A 135 0.16 4.70 -16.12
N PHE A 136 -0.83 4.04 -16.68
CA PHE A 136 -1.41 4.43 -17.97
C PHE A 136 -2.88 4.02 -18.08
N ASN A 137 -3.59 4.65 -19.02
CA ASN A 137 -4.94 4.28 -19.41
C ASN A 137 -4.87 3.42 -20.68
N PRO A 138 -5.16 2.10 -20.60
CA PRO A 138 -5.11 1.21 -21.77
C PRO A 138 -6.32 1.36 -22.68
N ILE A 139 -7.45 1.90 -22.17
CA ILE A 139 -8.72 1.99 -22.89
C ILE A 139 -9.18 3.44 -22.90
N LYS A 140 -8.82 4.21 -23.93
CA LYS A 140 -9.07 5.67 -24.00
C LYS A 140 -10.53 6.08 -23.81
N THR A 141 -11.48 5.21 -24.15
CA THR A 141 -12.92 5.44 -23.97
C THR A 141 -13.40 5.26 -22.53
N ILE A 142 -12.56 4.68 -21.64
CA ILE A 142 -12.86 4.45 -20.22
C ILE A 142 -11.85 5.23 -19.40
N SER A 143 -12.12 6.51 -19.18
CA SER A 143 -11.20 7.44 -18.53
C SER A 143 -10.94 7.16 -17.02
N ASN A 144 -11.76 6.35 -16.40
CA ASN A 144 -11.72 5.95 -15.00
C ASN A 144 -11.16 4.54 -14.79
N PHE A 145 -10.54 3.96 -15.83
CA PHE A 145 -9.80 2.71 -15.76
C PHE A 145 -8.32 2.96 -16.05
N THR A 146 -7.45 2.59 -15.11
CA THR A 146 -6.00 2.71 -15.29
C THR A 146 -5.28 1.45 -14.82
N VAL A 147 -4.10 1.22 -15.39
CA VAL A 147 -3.19 0.15 -15.01
C VAL A 147 -1.88 0.77 -14.53
N GLN A 148 -1.40 0.31 -13.39
CA GLN A 148 -0.06 0.59 -12.89
C GLN A 148 0.74 -0.71 -12.95
N THR A 149 1.89 -0.68 -13.61
CA THR A 149 2.86 -1.79 -13.65
C THR A 149 4.12 -1.36 -12.94
N ALA A 150 4.62 -2.18 -12.02
CA ALA A 150 5.87 -1.96 -11.29
C ALA A 150 6.71 -3.25 -11.30
N PHE A 151 8.01 -3.11 -11.37
CA PHE A 151 8.95 -4.22 -11.28
C PHE A 151 9.81 -4.07 -10.03
N HIS A 152 9.49 -4.85 -8.99
CA HIS A 152 10.17 -4.80 -7.72
C HIS A 152 11.50 -5.54 -7.78
N ILE A 153 12.55 -4.83 -7.43
CA ILE A 153 13.93 -5.31 -7.33
C ILE A 153 14.23 -5.43 -5.84
N PRO A 154 14.53 -6.64 -5.32
CA PRO A 154 14.82 -6.82 -3.91
C PRO A 154 16.14 -6.12 -3.53
N LEU A 155 16.17 -5.52 -2.34
CA LEU A 155 17.32 -4.85 -1.74
C LEU A 155 17.91 -5.62 -0.55
N ILE A 156 17.35 -6.79 -0.25
CA ILE A 156 17.78 -7.64 0.86
C ILE A 156 18.60 -8.84 0.35
N ASP A 157 19.60 -9.24 1.13
CA ASP A 157 20.43 -10.39 0.81
C ASP A 157 19.83 -11.72 1.30
N ASN A 158 19.12 -11.68 2.42
CA ASN A 158 18.48 -12.85 3.04
C ASN A 158 17.05 -12.51 3.43
N GLU A 159 16.10 -13.44 3.25
CA GLU A 159 14.71 -13.30 3.69
C GLU A 159 14.58 -13.36 5.20
N VAL A 160 15.35 -14.25 5.83
CA VAL A 160 15.35 -14.51 7.27
C VAL A 160 16.76 -14.31 7.82
N GLU A 161 16.87 -13.55 8.92
CA GLU A 161 18.08 -13.44 9.72
C GLU A 161 17.72 -13.60 11.20
N ASN A 162 18.52 -14.38 11.93
CA ASN A 162 18.29 -14.67 13.35
C ASN A 162 16.86 -15.19 13.64
N GLY A 163 16.24 -15.88 12.68
CA GLY A 163 14.87 -16.40 12.80
C GLY A 163 13.75 -15.38 12.51
N VAL A 164 14.10 -14.14 12.14
CA VAL A 164 13.11 -13.10 11.83
C VAL A 164 13.05 -12.88 10.30
N TYR A 165 11.89 -13.13 9.73
CA TYR A 165 11.59 -12.83 8.33
C TYR A 165 11.43 -11.33 8.13
N LEU A 166 12.02 -10.77 7.07
CA LEU A 166 11.82 -9.37 6.69
C LEU A 166 10.94 -9.25 5.45
N ASP A 167 11.39 -9.82 4.34
CA ASP A 167 10.67 -9.82 3.07
C ASP A 167 11.22 -10.91 2.15
N GLN A 168 10.53 -11.18 1.04
CA GLN A 168 11.01 -12.12 0.02
C GLN A 168 12.13 -11.52 -0.81
N LYS A 169 13.08 -12.35 -1.21
CA LYS A 169 14.26 -11.98 -2.02
C LYS A 169 14.00 -12.05 -3.54
N GLY A 170 12.82 -12.46 -3.96
CA GLY A 170 12.47 -12.63 -5.37
C GLY A 170 12.16 -11.30 -6.07
N PHE A 171 12.33 -11.25 -7.38
CA PHE A 171 11.77 -10.19 -8.21
C PHE A 171 10.25 -10.35 -8.30
N ILE A 172 9.52 -9.23 -8.35
CA ILE A 172 8.07 -9.25 -8.48
C ILE A 172 7.65 -8.34 -9.64
N LEU A 173 6.86 -8.88 -10.56
CA LEU A 173 6.10 -8.07 -11.50
C LEU A 173 4.72 -7.81 -10.93
N GLN A 174 4.46 -6.57 -10.52
CA GLN A 174 3.20 -6.13 -10.00
C GLN A 174 2.39 -5.40 -11.07
N ASN A 175 1.10 -5.76 -11.20
CA ASN A 175 0.15 -4.98 -11.97
C ASN A 175 -1.06 -4.66 -11.08
N ARG A 176 -1.42 -3.38 -11.03
CA ARG A 176 -2.58 -2.89 -10.30
C ARG A 176 -3.56 -2.31 -11.30
N PHE A 177 -4.77 -2.84 -11.33
CA PHE A 177 -5.88 -2.41 -12.17
C PHE A 177 -6.82 -1.60 -11.30
N PHE A 178 -7.07 -0.35 -11.67
CA PHE A 178 -7.90 0.56 -10.91
C PHE A 178 -9.12 0.97 -11.72
N TYR A 179 -10.28 0.94 -11.08
CA TYR A 179 -11.51 1.45 -11.64
C TYR A 179 -12.31 2.21 -10.58
N ASP A 180 -12.80 3.38 -10.91
CA ASP A 180 -13.72 4.12 -10.05
C ASP A 180 -15.03 4.46 -10.74
N TYR A 181 -16.10 4.46 -9.98
CA TYR A 181 -17.43 4.87 -10.38
C TYR A 181 -17.99 5.89 -9.39
N SER A 182 -18.23 7.11 -9.86
CA SER A 182 -18.88 8.16 -9.07
C SER A 182 -20.39 8.13 -9.32
N PHE A 183 -21.16 8.08 -8.25
CA PHE A 183 -22.62 8.12 -8.34
C PHE A 183 -23.09 9.51 -8.78
N ALA A 184 -24.28 9.59 -9.37
CA ALA A 184 -24.77 10.79 -10.03
C ALA A 184 -24.90 12.02 -9.13
N ASN A 185 -25.13 11.84 -7.82
CA ASN A 185 -25.20 12.93 -6.85
C ASN A 185 -23.81 13.47 -6.44
N GLY A 186 -22.73 12.76 -6.77
CA GLY A 186 -21.37 13.13 -6.43
C GLY A 186 -20.96 12.87 -4.97
N ASP A 187 -21.89 12.45 -4.10
CA ASP A 187 -21.62 12.21 -2.67
C ASP A 187 -20.97 10.86 -2.41
N TRP A 188 -21.08 9.92 -3.35
CA TRP A 188 -20.60 8.56 -3.23
C TRP A 188 -19.69 8.17 -4.39
N GLN A 189 -18.70 7.38 -4.10
CA GLN A 189 -17.80 6.77 -5.09
C GLN A 189 -17.48 5.33 -4.71
N LEU A 190 -17.59 4.44 -5.69
CA LEU A 190 -17.09 3.09 -5.61
C LEU A 190 -15.72 3.05 -6.30
N PHE A 191 -14.71 2.61 -5.57
CA PHE A 191 -13.38 2.33 -6.12
C PHE A 191 -13.10 0.85 -6.02
N SER A 192 -12.64 0.25 -7.10
CA SER A 192 -12.21 -1.15 -7.14
C SER A 192 -10.76 -1.25 -7.63
N GLU A 193 -10.07 -2.19 -7.06
CA GLU A 193 -8.68 -2.52 -7.37
C GLU A 193 -8.51 -4.03 -7.51
N LEU A 194 -7.74 -4.45 -8.50
CA LEU A 194 -7.14 -5.77 -8.55
C LEU A 194 -5.63 -5.59 -8.58
N ASN A 195 -4.94 -5.94 -7.50
CA ASN A 195 -3.50 -6.05 -7.48
C ASN A 195 -3.09 -7.50 -7.83
N THR A 196 -2.15 -7.65 -8.75
CA THR A 196 -1.56 -8.94 -9.14
C THR A 196 -0.05 -8.86 -8.99
N GLU A 197 0.55 -9.86 -8.36
CA GLU A 197 2.00 -9.95 -8.14
C GLU A 197 2.49 -11.31 -8.61
N LEU A 198 3.21 -11.32 -9.73
CA LEU A 198 3.91 -12.51 -10.20
C LEU A 198 5.28 -12.55 -9.52
N ASN A 199 5.47 -13.54 -8.67
CA ASN A 199 6.69 -13.73 -7.89
C ASN A 199 7.64 -14.67 -8.63
N PHE A 200 8.78 -14.13 -9.05
CA PHE A 200 9.82 -14.88 -9.76
C PHE A 200 10.79 -15.51 -8.77
N GLY A 201 11.37 -16.61 -9.19
CA GLY A 201 12.42 -17.29 -8.44
C GLY A 201 12.19 -18.78 -8.33
N LYS A 202 13.13 -19.47 -7.71
CA LYS A 202 13.02 -20.91 -7.43
C LYS A 202 12.35 -21.12 -6.08
N LYS A 203 11.45 -22.10 -6.01
CA LYS A 203 10.71 -22.43 -4.78
C LYS A 203 11.63 -22.81 -3.60
N GLU A 204 12.80 -23.34 -3.89
CA GLU A 204 13.77 -23.74 -2.88
C GLU A 204 14.35 -22.52 -2.13
N ASN A 205 14.26 -21.33 -2.72
CA ASN A 205 14.83 -20.11 -2.15
C ASN A 205 13.81 -19.31 -1.31
N SER A 206 12.51 -19.45 -1.57
CA SER A 206 11.44 -18.78 -0.83
C SER A 206 10.11 -19.49 -1.02
N PHE A 207 9.29 -19.49 0.03
CA PHE A 207 7.91 -19.98 -0.02
C PHE A 207 7.02 -19.18 -0.98
N ALA A 208 7.35 -17.89 -1.22
CA ALA A 208 6.58 -17.02 -2.08
C ALA A 208 7.00 -17.07 -3.56
N ASN A 209 8.18 -17.59 -3.88
CA ASN A 209 8.66 -17.68 -5.25
C ASN A 209 7.80 -18.65 -6.08
N ASN A 210 7.77 -18.43 -7.41
CA ASN A 210 6.98 -19.22 -8.34
C ASN A 210 5.49 -19.28 -7.96
N SER A 211 4.94 -18.13 -7.68
CA SER A 211 3.53 -17.95 -7.28
C SER A 211 2.91 -16.70 -7.91
N LEU A 212 1.60 -16.64 -7.90
CA LEU A 212 0.82 -15.46 -8.30
C LEU A 212 -0.07 -15.02 -7.15
N ARG A 213 0.17 -13.82 -6.63
CA ARG A 213 -0.74 -13.21 -5.66
C ARG A 213 -1.79 -12.38 -6.39
N LEU A 214 -3.05 -12.59 -6.04
CA LEU A 214 -4.19 -11.80 -6.47
C LEU A 214 -4.80 -11.11 -5.27
N THR A 215 -4.98 -9.80 -5.34
CA THR A 215 -5.57 -9.03 -4.23
C THR A 215 -6.65 -8.09 -4.77
N PRO A 216 -7.88 -8.58 -5.01
CA PRO A 216 -9.04 -7.75 -5.27
C PRO A 216 -9.46 -6.98 -4.03
N GLY A 217 -9.83 -5.71 -4.22
CA GLY A 217 -10.35 -4.83 -3.19
C GLY A 217 -11.47 -3.94 -3.71
N VAL A 218 -12.45 -3.66 -2.86
CA VAL A 218 -13.55 -2.74 -3.14
C VAL A 218 -13.68 -1.76 -1.99
N PHE A 219 -13.80 -0.48 -2.33
CA PHE A 219 -13.85 0.64 -1.41
C PHE A 219 -15.07 1.51 -1.73
N LEU A 220 -15.94 1.70 -0.76
CA LEU A 220 -17.08 2.62 -0.87
C LEU A 220 -16.75 3.89 -0.08
N SER A 221 -16.66 5.00 -0.77
CA SER A 221 -16.38 6.32 -0.20
C SER A 221 -17.64 7.18 -0.17
N TYR A 222 -17.85 7.86 0.96
CA TYR A 222 -18.85 8.89 1.14
C TYR A 222 -18.16 10.23 1.40
N PHE A 223 -18.60 11.29 0.73
CA PHE A 223 -18.05 12.64 0.81
C PHE A 223 -19.00 13.59 1.53
N PRO A 224 -18.99 13.66 2.88
CA PRO A 224 -19.85 14.60 3.61
C PRO A 224 -19.44 16.07 3.38
N SER A 225 -18.24 16.31 2.89
CA SER A 225 -17.77 17.62 2.46
C SER A 225 -16.64 17.48 1.41
N SER A 226 -16.28 18.59 0.77
CA SER A 226 -15.14 18.61 -0.19
C SER A 226 -13.79 18.25 0.43
N LYS A 227 -13.65 18.32 1.77
CA LYS A 227 -12.38 18.06 2.48
C LYS A 227 -12.35 16.74 3.22
N PHE A 228 -13.50 16.08 3.41
CA PHE A 228 -13.58 14.89 4.25
C PHE A 228 -14.22 13.74 3.49
N THR A 229 -13.64 12.55 3.65
CA THR A 229 -14.15 11.29 3.10
C THR A 229 -14.22 10.27 4.22
N VAL A 230 -15.33 9.56 4.32
CA VAL A 230 -15.45 8.32 5.10
C VAL A 230 -15.48 7.18 4.11
N LEU A 231 -14.80 6.08 4.43
CA LEU A 231 -14.79 4.92 3.55
C LEU A 231 -14.92 3.60 4.31
N ALA A 232 -15.58 2.65 3.65
CA ALA A 232 -15.60 1.24 4.02
C ALA A 232 -14.89 0.43 2.95
N LEU A 233 -14.28 -0.69 3.33
CA LEU A 233 -13.56 -1.54 2.39
C LEU A 233 -13.72 -3.02 2.72
N VAL A 234 -13.65 -3.82 1.66
CA VAL A 234 -13.40 -5.25 1.72
C VAL A 234 -12.26 -5.58 0.76
N GLN A 235 -11.34 -6.41 1.22
CA GLN A 235 -10.21 -6.87 0.42
C GLN A 235 -10.03 -8.38 0.63
N HIS A 236 -9.73 -9.08 -0.45
CA HIS A 236 -9.32 -10.48 -0.40
C HIS A 236 -7.92 -10.60 -1.00
N ALA A 237 -7.08 -11.44 -0.42
CA ALA A 237 -5.79 -11.79 -0.98
C ALA A 237 -5.71 -13.31 -1.15
N GLN A 238 -5.22 -13.74 -2.31
CA GLN A 238 -5.02 -15.14 -2.65
C GLN A 238 -3.63 -15.31 -3.24
N LEU A 239 -2.78 -16.12 -2.61
CA LEU A 239 -1.54 -16.59 -3.18
C LEU A 239 -1.78 -17.93 -3.86
N LEU A 240 -1.66 -17.96 -5.18
CA LEU A 240 -1.81 -19.14 -6.01
C LEU A 240 -0.45 -19.81 -6.20
N ASP A 241 -0.41 -21.11 -5.97
CA ASP A 241 0.73 -21.96 -6.25
C ASP A 241 0.93 -22.12 -7.78
N LEU A 242 2.09 -21.72 -8.29
CA LEU A 242 2.52 -22.00 -9.66
C LEU A 242 3.64 -23.07 -9.72
N GLY A 243 3.77 -23.87 -8.65
CA GLY A 243 4.74 -24.93 -8.50
C GLY A 243 5.65 -24.78 -7.26
N ASN A 244 5.31 -23.89 -6.32
CA ASN A 244 6.04 -23.73 -5.06
C ASN A 244 5.49 -24.60 -3.91
N ASN A 245 4.35 -25.27 -4.12
CA ASN A 245 3.66 -26.09 -3.13
C ASN A 245 3.18 -25.30 -1.89
N PHE A 246 2.89 -24.01 -2.04
CA PHE A 246 2.37 -23.16 -0.98
C PHE A 246 1.22 -22.29 -1.50
N SER A 247 0.14 -22.27 -0.77
CA SER A 247 -0.98 -21.37 -1.00
C SER A 247 -1.41 -20.69 0.29
N GLN A 248 -1.92 -19.49 0.16
CA GLN A 248 -2.37 -18.66 1.29
C GLN A 248 -3.53 -17.80 0.85
N ASP A 249 -4.51 -17.61 1.70
CA ASP A 249 -5.55 -16.60 1.49
C ASP A 249 -5.95 -15.89 2.77
N PHE A 250 -6.51 -14.70 2.62
CA PHE A 250 -7.24 -14.02 3.69
C PHE A 250 -8.29 -13.06 3.12
N THR A 251 -9.29 -12.75 3.94
CA THR A 251 -10.25 -11.68 3.69
C THR A 251 -10.23 -10.70 4.84
N ALA A 252 -10.07 -9.41 4.51
CA ALA A 252 -10.09 -8.32 5.46
C ALA A 252 -11.26 -7.39 5.18
N VAL A 253 -11.87 -6.87 6.24
CA VAL A 253 -12.90 -5.84 6.19
C VAL A 253 -12.51 -4.68 7.08
N GLY A 254 -12.91 -3.49 6.71
CA GLY A 254 -12.56 -2.31 7.49
C GLY A 254 -13.10 -1.01 6.94
N GLY A 255 -12.52 0.08 7.41
CA GLY A 255 -12.89 1.41 6.98
C GLY A 255 -11.94 2.45 7.52
N GLY A 256 -12.26 3.70 7.24
CA GLY A 256 -11.44 4.81 7.69
C GLY A 256 -11.89 6.14 7.15
N ALA A 257 -10.97 7.10 7.16
CA ALA A 257 -11.26 8.44 6.70
C ALA A 257 -10.06 9.07 6.00
N LYS A 258 -10.35 10.03 5.12
CA LYS A 258 -9.37 10.91 4.49
C LYS A 258 -9.73 12.36 4.76
N TYR A 259 -8.72 13.18 4.92
CA TYR A 259 -8.90 14.62 5.12
C TYR A 259 -7.93 15.42 4.26
N GLN A 260 -8.48 16.40 3.52
CA GLN A 260 -7.69 17.35 2.73
C GLN A 260 -7.20 18.47 3.63
N LEU A 261 -5.92 18.48 3.97
CA LEU A 261 -5.29 19.47 4.84
C LEU A 261 -5.20 20.84 4.16
N ASN A 262 -4.75 20.86 2.90
CA ASN A 262 -4.67 22.05 2.05
C ASN A 262 -4.81 21.63 0.57
N SER A 263 -4.59 22.54 -0.37
CA SER A 263 -4.71 22.25 -1.82
C SER A 263 -3.77 21.16 -2.33
N VAL A 264 -2.70 20.86 -1.62
CA VAL A 264 -1.64 19.89 -2.03
C VAL A 264 -1.70 18.62 -1.20
N LEU A 265 -1.87 18.74 0.12
CA LEU A 265 -1.62 17.67 1.07
C LEU A 265 -2.93 17.09 1.62
N ASN A 266 -3.04 15.75 1.61
CA ASN A 266 -4.09 15.04 2.33
C ASN A 266 -3.51 13.92 3.22
N ILE A 267 -4.29 13.53 4.22
CA ILE A 267 -3.99 12.45 5.16
C ILE A 267 -5.11 11.41 5.10
N GLU A 268 -4.73 10.15 5.25
CA GLU A 268 -5.64 9.01 5.30
C GLU A 268 -5.33 8.16 6.52
N ALA A 269 -6.37 7.70 7.21
CA ALA A 269 -6.23 6.70 8.28
C ALA A 269 -7.25 5.59 8.03
N LEU A 270 -6.78 4.32 8.01
CA LEU A 270 -7.61 3.14 7.77
C LEU A 270 -7.35 2.10 8.84
N TYR A 271 -8.39 1.35 9.16
CA TYR A 271 -8.34 0.15 9.99
C TYR A 271 -8.96 -1.01 9.24
N THR A 272 -8.31 -2.19 9.28
CA THR A 272 -8.90 -3.42 8.79
C THR A 272 -8.68 -4.57 9.77
N ASN A 273 -9.61 -5.52 9.76
CA ASN A 273 -9.53 -6.75 10.51
C ASN A 273 -9.61 -7.94 9.56
N PHE A 274 -8.75 -8.93 9.74
CA PHE A 274 -8.76 -10.18 8.99
C PHE A 274 -9.83 -11.08 9.58
N ILE A 275 -10.90 -11.33 8.82
CA ILE A 275 -12.08 -12.08 9.30
C ILE A 275 -12.02 -13.56 8.97
N ARG A 276 -11.18 -13.94 7.98
CA ARG A 276 -10.93 -15.33 7.59
C ARG A 276 -9.62 -15.44 6.83
N GLY A 277 -9.10 -16.67 6.72
CA GLY A 277 -7.94 -16.98 5.91
C GLY A 277 -7.54 -18.44 5.99
N THR A 278 -6.52 -18.79 5.23
CA THR A 278 -5.87 -20.12 5.20
C THR A 278 -4.38 -19.91 5.17
N SER A 279 -3.63 -20.63 5.99
CA SER A 279 -2.17 -20.51 6.10
C SER A 279 -1.70 -19.07 6.34
N THR A 280 -2.40 -18.33 7.21
CA THR A 280 -2.16 -16.91 7.47
C THR A 280 -2.39 -16.55 8.93
N GLY A 281 -1.86 -15.42 9.35
CA GLY A 281 -2.24 -14.80 10.60
C GLY A 281 -3.65 -14.18 10.55
N LEU A 282 -4.31 -14.13 11.69
CA LEU A 282 -5.58 -13.43 11.89
C LEU A 282 -5.33 -12.19 12.72
N GLY A 283 -4.99 -11.11 12.07
CA GLY A 283 -4.60 -9.87 12.71
C GLY A 283 -5.42 -8.68 12.27
N GLN A 284 -4.91 -7.53 12.64
CA GLN A 284 -5.50 -6.23 12.36
C GLN A 284 -4.45 -5.34 11.71
N THR A 285 -4.89 -4.46 10.80
CA THR A 285 -4.01 -3.44 10.24
C THR A 285 -4.45 -2.04 10.64
N PHE A 286 -3.47 -1.20 10.88
CA PHE A 286 -3.61 0.23 11.05
C PHE A 286 -2.78 0.90 9.97
N ASN A 287 -3.45 1.69 9.13
CA ASN A 287 -2.80 2.35 8.00
C ASN A 287 -2.82 3.86 8.20
N LEU A 288 -1.72 4.50 7.90
CA LEU A 288 -1.60 5.96 7.86
C LEU A 288 -0.93 6.36 6.56
N GLY A 289 -1.65 7.16 5.77
CA GLY A 289 -1.18 7.67 4.49
C GLY A 289 -1.05 9.18 4.50
N LEU A 290 0.00 9.69 3.88
CA LEU A 290 0.14 11.08 3.48
C LEU A 290 0.32 11.13 1.98
N ARG A 291 -0.38 12.06 1.32
CA ARG A 291 -0.27 12.27 -0.12
C ARG A 291 -0.11 13.74 -0.42
N ALA A 292 0.90 14.08 -1.19
CA ALA A 292 1.13 15.40 -1.76
C ALA A 292 0.97 15.37 -3.27
N LEU A 293 0.12 16.25 -3.80
CA LEU A 293 -0.17 16.38 -5.23
C LEU A 293 0.05 17.83 -5.65
N PHE A 294 0.96 18.10 -6.58
CA PHE A 294 1.34 19.46 -7.02
C PHE A 294 1.84 19.49 -8.47
#